data_a16ec7f8790c6680cbcd6f4ae0159e4b
#
_entry.id   a16ec7f8790c6680cbcd6f4ae0159e4b
#
_cell.length_a   1.000
_cell.length_b   1.000
_cell.length_c   1.000
_cell.angle_alpha   90.00
_cell.angle_beta   90.00
_cell.angle_gamma   90.00
#
_symmetry.space_group_name_H-M   'P 1'
#
loop_
_entity.id
_entity.type
_entity.pdbx_description
1 polymer ?
#
loop_
_entity_poly.entity_id
_entity_poly.type
_entity_poly.pdbx_seq_one_letter_code
_entity_poly.pdbx_strand_id
1 'polypeptide(L)'
;LPLVHAINITETKTGRATNTLHTFFQLNDQSHIAFFESPEKPFIFKKQHDFDLHVALEVEEQVMLSLFEKAKTQKIEARGISDHDFIHSVYFRDPNGYVVELSTKQPQHDETLDPRKNDAREILSSWQKTKNR
;
A
#
# COMPACT_ATOMS: atom_id res chain seq x y z
N LEU A 1 -2.63 11.58 4.36
CA LEU A 1 -1.68 12.15 3.40
C LEU A 1 -2.24 13.45 2.83
N PRO A 2 -1.49 14.57 2.80
CA PRO A 2 -1.95 15.80 2.19
C PRO A 2 -2.00 15.68 0.67
N LEU A 3 -3.08 16.16 0.05
CA LEU A 3 -3.14 16.38 -1.39
C LEU A 3 -2.28 17.60 -1.73
N VAL A 4 -1.25 17.43 -2.53
CA VAL A 4 -0.28 18.49 -2.87
C VAL A 4 -0.35 18.93 -4.31
N HIS A 5 -0.93 18.12 -5.19
CA HIS A 5 -1.12 18.49 -6.60
C HIS A 5 -2.25 17.69 -7.23
N ALA A 6 -2.92 18.33 -8.23
CA ALA A 6 -3.94 17.68 -9.04
C ALA A 6 -3.89 18.23 -10.47
N ILE A 7 -4.06 17.36 -11.46
CA ILE A 7 -4.06 17.71 -12.89
C ILE A 7 -5.34 17.18 -13.51
N ASN A 8 -6.10 18.06 -14.15
CA ASN A 8 -7.19 17.64 -15.02
C ASN A 8 -6.62 17.44 -16.45
N ILE A 9 -6.64 16.20 -16.92
CA ILE A 9 -6.11 15.81 -18.22
C ILE A 9 -7.30 15.65 -19.18
N THR A 10 -7.40 16.57 -20.14
CA THR A 10 -8.45 16.58 -21.17
C THR A 10 -8.00 15.95 -22.48
N GLU A 11 -6.68 15.82 -22.67
CA GLU A 11 -6.08 15.20 -23.85
C GLU A 11 -4.81 14.44 -23.47
N THR A 12 -4.62 13.26 -24.05
CA THR A 12 -3.40 12.46 -23.88
C THR A 12 -2.25 13.03 -24.74
N LYS A 13 -1.01 12.63 -24.44
CA LYS A 13 0.17 13.01 -25.26
C LYS A 13 0.07 12.58 -26.74
N THR A 14 -0.82 11.66 -27.05
CA THR A 14 -1.07 11.14 -28.42
C THR A 14 -2.28 11.80 -29.09
N GLY A 15 -2.82 12.88 -28.52
CA GLY A 15 -3.93 13.64 -29.10
C GLY A 15 -5.32 13.03 -28.87
N ARG A 16 -5.46 11.99 -28.03
CA ARG A 16 -6.77 11.41 -27.73
C ARG A 16 -7.44 12.19 -26.61
N ALA A 17 -8.68 12.62 -26.84
CA ALA A 17 -9.51 13.21 -25.80
C ALA A 17 -9.70 12.25 -24.60
N THR A 18 -9.67 12.78 -23.40
CA THR A 18 -9.90 12.03 -22.15
C THR A 18 -10.48 12.98 -21.10
N ASN A 19 -11.12 12.39 -20.10
CA ASN A 19 -11.52 13.08 -18.88
C ASN A 19 -10.90 12.34 -17.71
N THR A 20 -9.72 12.77 -17.29
CA THR A 20 -8.93 12.05 -16.29
C THR A 20 -8.39 13.02 -15.25
N LEU A 21 -8.68 12.76 -13.98
CA LEU A 21 -8.07 13.45 -12.85
C LEU A 21 -6.84 12.66 -12.39
N HIS A 22 -5.72 13.36 -12.23
CA HIS A 22 -4.48 12.80 -11.67
C HIS A 22 -4.13 13.55 -10.40
N THR A 23 -4.11 12.87 -9.26
CA THR A 23 -3.87 13.45 -7.93
C THR A 23 -2.58 12.92 -7.33
N PHE A 24 -1.92 13.77 -6.51
CA PHE A 24 -0.66 13.44 -5.84
C PHE A 24 -0.79 13.72 -4.34
N PHE A 25 -0.56 12.69 -3.55
CA PHE A 25 -0.55 12.76 -2.08
C PHE A 25 0.87 12.57 -1.57
N GLN A 26 1.33 13.50 -0.74
CA GLN A 26 2.70 13.51 -0.27
C GLN A 26 2.90 12.62 0.96
N LEU A 27 4.00 11.85 0.95
CA LEU A 27 4.55 11.11 2.08
C LEU A 27 5.55 11.96 2.86
N ASN A 28 5.92 11.52 4.06
CA ASN A 28 6.82 12.27 4.95
C ASN A 28 8.23 12.45 4.38
N ASP A 29 8.70 11.53 3.54
CA ASP A 29 9.99 11.56 2.86
C ASP A 29 9.98 12.40 1.57
N GLN A 30 8.90 13.16 1.33
CA GLN A 30 8.64 13.95 0.13
C GLN A 30 8.39 13.14 -1.16
N SER A 31 8.34 11.83 -1.09
CA SER A 31 7.80 11.02 -2.17
C SER A 31 6.27 11.14 -2.26
N HIS A 32 5.67 10.61 -3.31
CA HIS A 32 4.24 10.77 -3.56
C HIS A 32 3.58 9.46 -3.95
N ILE A 33 2.34 9.28 -3.49
CA ILE A 33 1.41 8.31 -4.07
C ILE A 33 0.48 9.07 -5.01
N ALA A 34 0.34 8.58 -6.24
CA ALA A 34 -0.50 9.20 -7.24
C ALA A 34 -1.66 8.28 -7.63
N PHE A 35 -2.80 8.89 -7.90
CA PHE A 35 -4.00 8.19 -8.34
C PHE A 35 -4.54 8.79 -9.61
N PHE A 36 -5.14 7.93 -10.44
CA PHE A 36 -5.89 8.35 -11.62
C PHE A 36 -7.36 8.01 -11.42
N GLU A 37 -8.23 8.97 -11.66
CA GLU A 37 -9.66 8.76 -11.79
C GLU A 37 -10.07 9.02 -13.24
N SER A 38 -10.72 8.06 -13.87
CA SER A 38 -11.25 8.16 -15.23
C SER A 38 -12.69 7.66 -15.24
N PRO A 39 -13.69 8.56 -15.11
CA PRO A 39 -15.11 8.18 -15.03
C PRO A 39 -15.61 7.38 -16.23
N GLU A 40 -14.99 7.58 -17.39
CA GLU A 40 -15.36 6.86 -18.63
C GLU A 40 -14.86 5.40 -18.65
N LYS A 41 -14.00 5.02 -17.69
CA LYS A 41 -13.47 3.68 -17.55
C LYS A 41 -13.84 3.13 -16.18
N PRO A 42 -15.02 2.52 -16.03
CA PRO A 42 -15.44 1.99 -14.75
C PRO A 42 -14.42 0.96 -14.25
N PHE A 43 -14.03 1.12 -12.99
CA PHE A 43 -13.18 0.13 -12.34
C PHE A 43 -14.03 -1.10 -11.99
N ILE A 44 -13.54 -2.28 -12.34
CA ILE A 44 -14.16 -3.54 -11.96
C ILE A 44 -13.43 -4.04 -10.72
N PHE A 45 -14.15 -4.14 -9.60
CA PHE A 45 -13.61 -4.71 -8.37
C PHE A 45 -13.09 -6.11 -8.64
N LYS A 46 -11.81 -6.33 -8.38
CA LYS A 46 -11.18 -7.64 -8.52
C LYS A 46 -11.08 -8.29 -7.15
N LYS A 47 -11.69 -9.45 -7.01
CA LYS A 47 -11.43 -10.30 -5.84
C LYS A 47 -10.02 -10.85 -5.96
N GLN A 48 -9.10 -10.24 -5.23
CA GLN A 48 -7.70 -10.63 -5.20
C GLN A 48 -7.35 -11.19 -3.83
N HIS A 49 -6.32 -12.02 -3.81
CA HIS A 49 -5.70 -12.42 -2.56
C HIS A 49 -5.01 -11.21 -1.93
N ASP A 50 -4.96 -11.14 -0.59
CA ASP A 50 -4.35 -10.01 0.13
C ASP A 50 -2.86 -9.81 -0.19
N PHE A 51 -2.19 -10.80 -0.77
CA PHE A 51 -0.80 -10.69 -1.24
C PHE A 51 -0.65 -10.06 -2.62
N ASP A 52 -1.75 -9.92 -3.37
CA ASP A 52 -1.78 -9.23 -4.65
C ASP A 52 -2.10 -7.75 -4.41
N LEU A 53 -1.63 -6.85 -5.25
CA LEU A 53 -1.96 -5.42 -5.23
C LEU A 53 -2.10 -4.83 -3.82
N HIS A 54 -1.01 -4.84 -3.09
CA HIS A 54 -0.91 -4.45 -1.71
C HIS A 54 0.18 -3.38 -1.57
N VAL A 55 -0.11 -2.31 -0.86
CA VAL A 55 0.84 -1.27 -0.52
C VAL A 55 0.90 -1.09 0.99
N ALA A 56 2.12 -1.13 1.54
CA ALA A 56 2.38 -0.90 2.96
C ALA A 56 2.96 0.51 3.18
N LEU A 57 2.44 1.19 4.19
CA LEU A 57 2.87 2.53 4.59
C LEU A 57 3.29 2.51 6.06
N GLU A 58 4.48 3.01 6.34
CA GLU A 58 4.94 3.21 7.72
C GLU A 58 4.17 4.35 8.37
N VAL A 59 3.69 4.11 9.58
CA VAL A 59 3.01 5.10 10.42
C VAL A 59 3.41 4.93 11.89
N GLU A 60 3.17 5.95 12.69
CA GLU A 60 3.27 5.84 14.14
C GLU A 60 2.21 4.88 14.69
N GLU A 61 2.55 4.10 15.72
CA GLU A 61 1.65 3.09 16.32
C GLU A 61 0.29 3.67 16.73
N GLN A 62 0.32 4.84 17.35
CA GLN A 62 -0.92 5.50 17.80
C GLN A 62 -1.82 5.87 16.63
N VAL A 63 -1.24 6.24 15.48
CA VAL A 63 -1.99 6.52 14.25
C VAL A 63 -2.62 5.24 13.70
N MET A 64 -1.85 4.14 13.64
CA MET A 64 -2.35 2.84 13.21
C MET A 64 -3.54 2.38 14.06
N LEU A 65 -3.39 2.39 15.38
CA LEU A 65 -4.44 1.98 16.31
C LEU A 65 -5.70 2.85 16.18
N SER A 66 -5.52 4.18 16.10
CA SER A 66 -6.64 5.11 15.94
C SER A 66 -7.41 4.86 14.64
N LEU A 67 -6.71 4.63 13.53
CA LEU A 67 -7.35 4.36 12.24
C LEU A 67 -8.04 2.99 12.23
N PHE A 68 -7.47 1.98 12.90
CA PHE A 68 -8.09 0.67 13.04
C PHE A 68 -9.41 0.73 13.82
N GLU A 69 -9.46 1.44 14.94
CA GLU A 69 -10.69 1.66 15.70
C GLU A 69 -11.72 2.48 14.90
N LYS A 70 -11.27 3.51 14.19
CA LYS A 70 -12.13 4.30 13.30
C LYS A 70 -12.75 3.42 12.21
N ALA A 71 -11.99 2.53 11.60
CA ALA A 71 -12.50 1.61 10.59
C ALA A 71 -13.62 0.71 11.15
N LYS A 72 -13.43 0.16 12.34
CA LYS A 72 -14.47 -0.65 13.02
C LYS A 72 -15.76 0.14 13.22
N THR A 73 -15.66 1.39 13.71
CA THR A 73 -16.83 2.23 13.94
C THR A 73 -17.55 2.60 12.65
N GLN A 74 -16.82 2.77 11.55
CA GLN A 74 -17.35 3.11 10.22
C GLN A 74 -17.71 1.89 9.37
N LYS A 75 -17.56 0.66 9.91
CA LYS A 75 -17.80 -0.60 9.19
C LYS A 75 -16.97 -0.74 7.90
N ILE A 76 -15.77 -0.18 7.91
CA ILE A 76 -14.78 -0.38 6.86
C ILE A 76 -14.09 -1.72 7.12
N GLU A 77 -13.94 -2.55 6.07
CA GLU A 77 -13.22 -3.82 6.18
C GLU A 77 -11.78 -3.56 6.63
N ALA A 78 -11.45 -4.09 7.81
CA ALA A 78 -10.11 -3.98 8.38
C ALA A 78 -9.75 -5.26 9.13
N ARG A 79 -8.48 -5.66 9.03
CA ARG A 79 -7.93 -6.84 9.68
C ARG A 79 -6.63 -6.51 10.40
N GLY A 80 -6.38 -7.15 11.48
CA GLY A 80 -5.17 -7.05 12.32
C GLY A 80 -5.55 -7.06 13.80
N ILE A 81 -4.65 -6.78 14.73
CA ILE A 81 -3.24 -6.43 14.49
C ILE A 81 -2.48 -7.72 14.17
N SER A 82 -1.69 -7.72 13.09
CA SER A 82 -0.81 -8.84 12.74
C SER A 82 0.59 -8.54 13.25
N ASP A 83 1.15 -9.47 14.02
CA ASP A 83 2.52 -9.41 14.49
C ASP A 83 3.41 -10.17 13.50
N HIS A 84 4.42 -9.48 12.98
CA HIS A 84 5.45 -10.02 12.08
C HIS A 84 6.84 -9.96 12.71
N ASP A 85 6.92 -9.95 14.03
CA ASP A 85 8.13 -9.78 14.85
C ASP A 85 8.76 -8.40 14.72
N PHE A 86 9.14 -7.97 13.53
CA PHE A 86 9.83 -6.69 13.29
C PHE A 86 8.90 -5.52 12.93
N ILE A 87 7.65 -5.81 12.61
CA ILE A 87 6.57 -4.83 12.40
C ILE A 87 5.24 -5.35 12.95
N HIS A 88 4.38 -4.45 13.39
CA HIS A 88 2.95 -4.72 13.57
C HIS A 88 2.16 -4.06 12.46
N SER A 89 1.12 -4.74 11.96
CA SER A 89 0.38 -4.29 10.79
C SER A 89 -1.13 -4.38 10.97
N VAL A 90 -1.83 -3.44 10.36
CA VAL A 90 -3.27 -3.50 10.09
C VAL A 90 -3.54 -3.31 8.60
N TYR A 91 -4.55 -3.99 8.10
CA TYR A 91 -4.88 -4.07 6.68
C TYR A 91 -6.27 -3.54 6.44
N PHE A 92 -6.42 -2.69 5.44
CA PHE A 92 -7.69 -2.12 5.00
C PHE A 92 -7.90 -2.49 3.54
N ARG A 93 -9.15 -2.74 3.18
CA ARG A 93 -9.51 -2.91 1.76
C ARG A 93 -10.13 -1.63 1.24
N ASP A 94 -9.57 -1.11 0.17
CA ASP A 94 -10.09 0.07 -0.49
C ASP A 94 -11.33 -0.27 -1.34
N PRO A 95 -12.11 0.74 -1.81
CA PRO A 95 -13.29 0.50 -2.63
C PRO A 95 -13.01 -0.21 -3.97
N ASN A 96 -11.77 -0.22 -4.44
CA ASN A 96 -11.36 -0.90 -5.68
C ASN A 96 -10.87 -2.35 -5.44
N GLY A 97 -10.69 -2.73 -4.18
CA GLY A 97 -10.23 -4.06 -3.79
C GLY A 97 -8.73 -4.17 -3.52
N TYR A 98 -7.99 -3.05 -3.56
CA TYR A 98 -6.58 -3.03 -3.15
C TYR A 98 -6.47 -3.13 -1.63
N VAL A 99 -5.40 -3.76 -1.16
CA VAL A 99 -5.07 -3.79 0.26
C VAL A 99 -4.11 -2.64 0.58
N VAL A 100 -4.49 -1.82 1.54
CA VAL A 100 -3.63 -0.81 2.15
C VAL A 100 -3.23 -1.31 3.53
N GLU A 101 -1.94 -1.54 3.73
CA GLU A 101 -1.36 -1.88 5.01
C GLU A 101 -0.82 -0.63 5.70
N LEU A 102 -1.08 -0.50 6.99
CA LEU A 102 -0.38 0.44 7.85
C LEU A 102 0.50 -0.38 8.79
N SER A 103 1.80 -0.07 8.81
CA SER A 103 2.78 -0.81 9.58
C SER A 103 3.50 0.10 10.56
N THR A 104 3.82 -0.43 11.74
CA THR A 104 4.66 0.23 12.74
C THR A 104 5.90 -0.59 13.01
N LYS A 105 7.04 0.07 13.15
CA LYS A 105 8.30 -0.59 13.49
C LYS A 105 8.27 -1.14 14.90
N GLN A 106 8.83 -2.32 15.06
CA GLN A 106 9.15 -2.90 16.35
C GLN A 106 10.65 -2.74 16.67
N PRO A 107 11.09 -2.91 17.91
CA PRO A 107 12.49 -2.63 18.31
C PRO A 107 13.56 -3.33 17.46
N GLN A 108 13.27 -4.52 16.95
CA GLN A 108 14.20 -5.32 16.14
C GLN A 108 14.12 -5.02 14.63
N HIS A 109 13.27 -4.06 14.20
CA HIS A 109 13.01 -3.76 12.79
C HIS A 109 14.28 -3.53 11.97
N ASP A 110 15.10 -2.57 12.40
CA ASP A 110 16.28 -2.15 11.64
C ASP A 110 17.36 -3.25 11.61
N GLU A 111 17.46 -4.07 12.65
CA GLU A 111 18.38 -5.22 12.68
C GLU A 111 17.90 -6.33 11.74
N THR A 112 16.61 -6.65 11.76
CA THR A 112 16.01 -7.68 10.90
C THR A 112 16.15 -7.32 9.42
N LEU A 113 16.02 -6.04 9.08
CA LEU A 113 16.12 -5.56 7.69
C LEU A 113 17.54 -5.16 7.26
N ASP A 114 18.56 -5.30 8.11
CA ASP A 114 19.95 -5.04 7.71
C ASP A 114 20.44 -6.16 6.76
N PRO A 115 20.68 -5.85 5.47
CA PRO A 115 21.09 -6.86 4.48
C PRO A 115 22.47 -7.46 4.74
N ARG A 116 23.21 -6.93 5.71
CA ARG A 116 24.51 -7.47 6.16
C ARG A 116 24.37 -8.52 7.26
N LYS A 117 23.17 -8.62 7.86
CA LYS A 117 22.87 -9.47 9.01
C LYS A 117 21.82 -10.53 8.73
N ASN A 118 21.08 -10.41 7.64
CA ASN A 118 19.99 -11.33 7.30
C ASN A 118 20.33 -12.21 6.09
N ASP A 119 19.64 -13.33 5.97
CA ASP A 119 19.84 -14.34 4.92
C ASP A 119 18.90 -14.13 3.71
N ALA A 120 18.47 -12.89 3.45
CA ALA A 120 17.45 -12.60 2.44
C ALA A 120 17.84 -13.10 1.03
N ARG A 121 19.12 -12.97 0.65
CA ARG A 121 19.62 -13.41 -0.66
C ARG A 121 19.66 -14.93 -0.79
N GLU A 122 20.06 -15.63 0.26
CA GLU A 122 20.10 -17.09 0.35
C GLU A 122 18.68 -17.66 0.30
N ILE A 123 17.76 -17.07 1.05
CA ILE A 123 16.33 -17.43 1.05
C ILE A 123 15.77 -17.27 -0.36
N LEU A 124 15.97 -16.09 -0.99
CA LEU A 124 15.50 -15.84 -2.35
C LEU A 124 16.10 -16.84 -3.35
N SER A 125 17.40 -17.09 -3.29
CA SER A 125 18.08 -18.05 -4.17
C SER A 125 17.53 -19.47 -4.03
N SER A 126 17.32 -19.90 -2.79
CA SER A 126 16.73 -21.21 -2.48
C SER A 126 15.29 -21.32 -3.00
N TRP A 127 14.49 -20.28 -2.78
CA TRP A 127 13.12 -20.21 -3.29
C TRP A 127 13.05 -20.31 -4.82
N GLN A 128 13.91 -19.57 -5.53
CA GLN A 128 13.93 -19.64 -7.01
C GLN A 128 14.22 -21.04 -7.55
N LYS A 129 15.07 -21.82 -6.87
CA LYS A 129 15.36 -23.21 -7.26
C LYS A 129 14.12 -24.12 -7.13
N THR A 130 13.19 -23.81 -6.25
CA THR A 130 11.97 -24.63 -6.07
C THR A 130 10.88 -24.34 -7.09
N LYS A 131 10.89 -23.17 -7.74
CA LYS A 131 9.89 -22.79 -8.75
C LYS A 131 10.00 -23.54 -10.07
N ASN A 132 11.16 -24.09 -10.37
CA ASN A 132 11.45 -24.78 -11.66
C ASN A 132 11.20 -26.29 -11.59
N ARG A 133 10.32 -26.73 -10.68
CA ARG A 133 9.93 -28.15 -10.56
C ARG A 133 8.50 -28.39 -11.03
#